data_b21a86adc039ca8e2ca86a89c906656c
#
_entry.id   b21a86adc039ca8e2ca86a89c906656c
#
_cell.length_a   1.000
_cell.length_b   1.000
_cell.length_c   1.000
_cell.angle_alpha   90.00
_cell.angle_beta   90.00
_cell.angle_gamma   90.00
#
_symmetry.space_group_name_H-M   'P 1'
#
loop_
_entity.id
_entity.type
_entity.pdbx_description
1 polymer ?
#
loop_
_entity_poly.entity_id
_entity_poly.type
_entity_poly.pdbx_seq_one_letter_code
_entity_poly.pdbx_strand_id
1 'polypeptide(L)'
;MHAFDYDIAFSRNIGWVTQAEQQRLKAARVAIAGLGGVGGFHLLTLARLGIGGFHIADLDSFELANFNRQAGARVSTLQQHKAEVLARMARDINPEAEIRVYADGVTADNLSDFFTGVDLYVDGLDFFAFAAREMVFAHCARQGIPAITVAPLGMSAALLNFLPGCMAFEDYFQVAGKADLEKAIRFLVGLAPGLLHRHYLADRSRVDLKARKGPSTVMACQLCAGVAATEALKLLLGRGRVLAAPHGIQFDAYRNKLAHTWRPGGNRHPLSRLAIAIAKRQLGL
;
A
#
# COMPACT_ATOMS: atom_id res chain seq x y z
N MET A 1 20.61 29.41 8.08
CA MET A 1 19.65 28.39 7.63
C MET A 1 18.48 29.11 6.98
N HIS A 2 18.13 28.79 5.74
CA HIS A 2 16.87 29.29 5.17
C HIS A 2 15.70 28.67 5.96
N ALA A 3 14.74 29.50 6.37
CA ALA A 3 13.52 29.00 6.99
C ALA A 3 12.76 28.13 5.97
N PHE A 4 12.14 27.02 6.42
CA PHE A 4 11.28 26.24 5.58
C PHE A 4 10.02 27.07 5.24
N ASP A 5 9.64 27.03 3.99
CA ASP A 5 8.42 27.66 3.48
C ASP A 5 7.65 26.62 2.67
N TYR A 6 6.46 26.28 3.15
CA TYR A 6 5.62 25.25 2.54
C TYR A 6 5.25 25.57 1.10
N ASP A 7 4.85 26.82 0.82
CA ASP A 7 4.38 27.22 -0.50
C ASP A 7 5.53 27.21 -1.53
N ILE A 8 6.74 27.58 -1.11
CA ILE A 8 7.94 27.46 -1.94
C ILE A 8 8.31 25.98 -2.14
N ALA A 9 8.32 25.20 -1.07
CA ALA A 9 8.76 23.79 -1.11
C ALA A 9 7.89 22.95 -2.05
N PHE A 10 6.58 23.20 -2.11
CA PHE A 10 5.63 22.47 -2.92
C PHE A 10 5.11 23.24 -4.15
N SER A 11 5.74 24.37 -4.48
CA SER A 11 5.35 25.23 -5.62
C SER A 11 5.31 24.51 -6.97
N ARG A 12 6.14 23.46 -7.16
CA ARG A 12 6.17 22.70 -8.42
C ARG A 12 4.99 21.73 -8.60
N ASN A 13 4.15 21.54 -7.58
CA ASN A 13 2.88 20.86 -7.73
C ASN A 13 1.83 21.77 -8.39
N ILE A 14 1.98 23.10 -8.24
CA ILE A 14 1.02 24.07 -8.79
C ILE A 14 1.05 24.05 -10.32
N GLY A 15 -0.14 23.97 -10.90
CA GLY A 15 -0.35 23.68 -12.31
C GLY A 15 -0.95 22.29 -12.53
N TRP A 16 -0.50 21.28 -11.75
CA TRP A 16 -1.19 19.99 -11.65
C TRP A 16 -2.26 19.98 -10.57
N VAL A 17 -2.06 20.75 -9.52
CA VAL A 17 -3.07 21.13 -8.53
C VAL A 17 -3.16 22.66 -8.45
N THR A 18 -4.30 23.18 -7.99
CA THR A 18 -4.45 24.61 -7.67
C THR A 18 -3.86 24.90 -6.29
N GLN A 19 -3.65 26.18 -5.95
CA GLN A 19 -3.23 26.56 -4.60
C GLN A 19 -4.24 26.11 -3.53
N ALA A 20 -5.54 26.26 -3.80
CA ALA A 20 -6.58 25.81 -2.89
C ALA A 20 -6.55 24.28 -2.68
N GLU A 21 -6.28 23.50 -3.73
CA GLU A 21 -6.11 22.06 -3.62
C GLU A 21 -4.83 21.68 -2.84
N GLN A 22 -3.73 22.44 -3.03
CA GLN A 22 -2.50 22.22 -2.27
C GLN A 22 -2.73 22.47 -0.76
N GLN A 23 -3.53 23.47 -0.38
CA GLN A 23 -3.90 23.69 1.01
C GLN A 23 -4.80 22.56 1.54
N ARG A 24 -5.67 21.97 0.72
CA ARG A 24 -6.42 20.76 1.10
C ARG A 24 -5.51 19.55 1.34
N LEU A 25 -4.49 19.36 0.51
CA LEU A 25 -3.47 18.31 0.72
C LEU A 25 -2.67 18.57 2.01
N LYS A 26 -2.32 19.84 2.29
CA LYS A 26 -1.67 20.24 3.56
C LYS A 26 -2.52 19.89 4.78
N ALA A 27 -3.83 20.06 4.69
CA ALA A 27 -4.76 19.76 5.79
C ALA A 27 -5.06 18.26 5.93
N ALA A 28 -4.80 17.44 4.91
CA ALA A 28 -5.15 16.03 4.89
C ALA A 28 -4.25 15.18 5.78
N ARG A 29 -4.83 14.12 6.36
CA ARG A 29 -4.13 13.12 7.18
C ARG A 29 -4.26 11.74 6.58
N VAL A 30 -3.12 11.09 6.36
CA VAL A 30 -3.03 9.75 5.76
C VAL A 30 -2.48 8.75 6.78
N ALA A 31 -3.17 7.62 6.97
CA ALA A 31 -2.66 6.51 7.75
C ALA A 31 -1.93 5.49 6.86
N ILE A 32 -0.77 5.02 7.32
CA ILE A 32 0.03 4.00 6.62
C ILE A 32 0.48 2.95 7.64
N ALA A 33 -0.06 1.73 7.55
CA ALA A 33 0.41 0.60 8.33
C ALA A 33 1.37 -0.25 7.50
N GLY A 34 2.54 -0.58 8.08
CA GLY A 34 3.66 -1.22 7.40
C GLY A 34 4.51 -0.22 6.60
N LEU A 35 5.79 -0.14 6.96
CA LEU A 35 6.76 0.78 6.36
C LEU A 35 7.93 0.05 5.67
N GLY A 36 7.64 -1.18 5.23
CA GLY A 36 8.57 -2.01 4.48
C GLY A 36 8.80 -1.53 3.04
N GLY A 37 8.74 -2.47 2.07
CA GLY A 37 9.06 -2.18 0.67
C GLY A 37 8.24 -1.05 0.05
N VAL A 38 6.91 -1.08 0.20
CA VAL A 38 6.05 -0.05 -0.39
C VAL A 38 5.73 1.08 0.58
N GLY A 39 5.46 0.79 1.87
CA GLY A 39 4.96 1.79 2.80
C GLY A 39 5.93 2.93 3.06
N GLY A 40 7.24 2.65 3.13
CA GLY A 40 8.24 3.70 3.24
C GLY A 40 8.26 4.64 2.02
N PHE A 41 8.13 4.09 0.81
CA PHE A 41 8.02 4.90 -0.41
C PHE A 41 6.68 5.64 -0.48
N HIS A 42 5.58 5.03 -0.03
CA HIS A 42 4.28 5.72 0.07
C HIS A 42 4.39 6.97 0.95
N LEU A 43 4.94 6.82 2.17
CA LEU A 43 5.13 7.94 3.09
C LEU A 43 5.95 9.07 2.47
N LEU A 44 7.14 8.75 1.94
CA LEU A 44 8.03 9.78 1.40
C LEU A 44 7.47 10.45 0.14
N THR A 45 6.72 9.71 -0.68
CA THR A 45 6.07 10.26 -1.88
C THR A 45 4.93 11.20 -1.50
N LEU A 46 4.09 10.81 -0.54
CA LEU A 46 2.99 11.63 -0.03
C LEU A 46 3.50 12.86 0.73
N ALA A 47 4.60 12.74 1.49
CA ALA A 47 5.25 13.90 2.11
C ALA A 47 5.73 14.90 1.06
N ARG A 48 6.29 14.44 -0.09
CA ARG A 48 6.68 15.29 -1.23
C ARG A 48 5.49 15.86 -2.00
N LEU A 49 4.33 15.25 -1.91
CA LEU A 49 3.08 15.82 -2.43
C LEU A 49 2.55 16.95 -1.54
N GLY A 50 3.10 17.11 -0.33
CA GLY A 50 2.73 18.15 0.62
C GLY A 50 1.61 17.75 1.57
N ILE A 51 1.35 16.45 1.76
CA ILE A 51 0.42 15.98 2.80
C ILE A 51 0.95 16.42 4.17
N GLY A 52 0.08 17.04 4.97
CA GLY A 52 0.46 17.65 6.24
C GLY A 52 0.27 16.77 7.47
N GLY A 53 -0.44 15.65 7.37
CA GLY A 53 -0.66 14.74 8.51
C GLY A 53 -0.41 13.28 8.17
N PHE A 54 0.28 12.55 9.06
CA PHE A 54 0.50 11.12 8.92
C PHE A 54 0.34 10.38 10.24
N HIS A 55 -0.34 9.24 10.20
CA HIS A 55 -0.25 8.21 11.22
C HIS A 55 0.47 7.01 10.61
N ILE A 56 1.62 6.64 11.15
CA ILE A 56 2.46 5.58 10.59
C ILE A 56 2.73 4.49 11.63
N ALA A 57 2.68 3.23 11.19
CA ALA A 57 2.86 2.09 12.06
C ALA A 57 3.79 1.05 11.43
N ASP A 58 4.80 0.62 12.17
CA ASP A 58 5.66 -0.53 11.83
C ASP A 58 6.36 -1.00 13.09
N LEU A 59 6.46 -2.32 13.30
CA LEU A 59 7.06 -2.91 14.50
C LEU A 59 8.51 -3.39 14.29
N ASP A 60 8.99 -3.35 13.05
CA ASP A 60 10.29 -3.90 12.69
C ASP A 60 11.42 -2.86 12.75
N SER A 61 12.65 -3.39 12.78
CA SER A 61 13.89 -2.64 12.51
C SER A 61 14.43 -2.96 11.13
N PHE A 62 15.31 -2.10 10.61
CA PHE A 62 15.97 -2.34 9.32
C PHE A 62 17.03 -3.44 9.41
N GLU A 63 17.00 -4.35 8.42
CA GLU A 63 17.94 -5.46 8.23
C GLU A 63 18.65 -5.35 6.87
N LEU A 64 19.77 -6.04 6.70
CA LEU A 64 20.50 -6.08 5.42
C LEU A 64 19.64 -6.60 4.27
N ALA A 65 18.75 -7.55 4.53
CA ALA A 65 17.81 -8.10 3.53
C ALA A 65 16.78 -7.07 3.02
N ASN A 66 16.72 -5.88 3.62
CA ASN A 66 15.81 -4.80 3.22
C ASN A 66 16.43 -3.82 2.20
N PHE A 67 17.77 -3.82 2.06
CA PHE A 67 18.52 -2.82 1.30
C PHE A 67 18.14 -2.74 -0.16
N ASN A 68 17.75 -3.85 -0.75
CA ASN A 68 17.39 -3.88 -2.17
C ASN A 68 16.09 -3.13 -2.51
N ARG A 69 15.21 -2.83 -1.49
CA ARG A 69 13.87 -2.32 -1.80
C ARG A 69 13.18 -1.43 -0.76
N GLN A 70 13.76 -1.21 0.41
CA GLN A 70 13.12 -0.37 1.44
C GLN A 70 13.78 1.00 1.51
N ALA A 71 12.98 2.07 1.43
CA ALA A 71 13.46 3.45 1.27
C ALA A 71 14.38 3.93 2.40
N GLY A 72 14.13 3.48 3.63
CA GLY A 72 14.92 3.84 4.81
C GLY A 72 16.12 2.93 5.07
N ALA A 73 16.26 1.80 4.35
CA ALA A 73 17.32 0.81 4.60
C ALA A 73 18.66 1.29 4.05
N ARG A 74 19.58 1.61 4.95
CA ARG A 74 20.94 2.12 4.68
C ARG A 74 21.90 1.57 5.73
N VAL A 75 23.20 1.63 5.48
CA VAL A 75 24.22 1.25 6.47
C VAL A 75 24.03 2.02 7.78
N SER A 76 23.75 3.33 7.70
CA SER A 76 23.57 4.21 8.86
C SER A 76 22.26 3.99 9.63
N THR A 77 21.31 3.22 9.07
CA THR A 77 20.00 2.96 9.71
C THR A 77 19.80 1.49 10.08
N LEU A 78 20.82 0.66 9.85
CA LEU A 78 20.77 -0.77 10.20
C LEU A 78 20.45 -0.94 11.69
N GLN A 79 19.52 -1.85 12.00
CA GLN A 79 18.97 -2.14 13.33
C GLN A 79 18.19 -0.98 13.98
N GLN A 80 18.00 0.17 13.30
CA GLN A 80 17.11 1.21 13.78
C GLN A 80 15.65 0.89 13.41
N HIS A 81 14.74 1.34 14.26
CA HIS A 81 13.30 1.14 14.11
C HIS A 81 12.79 1.81 12.82
N LYS A 82 12.07 1.05 11.97
CA LYS A 82 11.62 1.55 10.66
C LYS A 82 10.75 2.79 10.76
N ALA A 83 9.76 2.77 11.65
CA ALA A 83 8.83 3.88 11.81
C ALA A 83 9.52 5.17 12.24
N GLU A 84 10.48 5.09 13.17
CA GLU A 84 11.24 6.25 13.63
C GLU A 84 12.17 6.83 12.56
N VAL A 85 12.86 5.96 11.82
CA VAL A 85 13.74 6.40 10.71
C VAL A 85 12.92 7.10 9.63
N LEU A 86 11.81 6.51 9.22
CA LEU A 86 10.98 7.06 8.15
C LEU A 86 10.23 8.31 8.58
N ALA A 87 9.84 8.42 9.86
CA ALA A 87 9.30 9.66 10.41
C ALA A 87 10.32 10.82 10.32
N ARG A 88 11.59 10.56 10.69
CA ARG A 88 12.66 11.57 10.55
C ARG A 88 12.86 11.98 9.09
N MET A 89 12.89 10.99 8.16
CA MET A 89 13.04 11.27 6.73
C MET A 89 11.88 12.08 6.16
N ALA A 90 10.65 11.81 6.61
CA ALA A 90 9.47 12.56 6.18
C ALA A 90 9.45 13.98 6.73
N ARG A 91 9.86 14.19 7.99
CA ARG A 91 10.03 15.53 8.58
C ARG A 91 11.15 16.34 7.93
N ASP A 92 12.21 15.68 7.43
CA ASP A 92 13.27 16.34 6.69
C ASP A 92 12.81 16.82 5.28
N ILE A 93 11.72 16.24 4.77
CA ILE A 93 11.05 16.69 3.54
C ILE A 93 10.03 17.80 3.84
N ASN A 94 9.20 17.59 4.86
CA ASN A 94 8.14 18.49 5.28
C ASN A 94 8.18 18.66 6.81
N PRO A 95 8.95 19.64 7.32
CA PRO A 95 9.08 19.88 8.77
C PRO A 95 7.76 20.28 9.45
N GLU A 96 6.80 20.80 8.70
CA GLU A 96 5.46 21.15 9.20
C GLU A 96 4.51 19.97 9.29
N ALA A 97 4.89 18.77 8.79
CA ALA A 97 4.04 17.61 8.84
C ALA A 97 3.88 17.08 10.29
N GLU A 98 2.63 16.90 10.69
CA GLU A 98 2.27 16.22 11.93
C GLU A 98 2.37 14.70 11.75
N ILE A 99 3.35 14.07 12.37
CA ILE A 99 3.56 12.62 12.21
C ILE A 99 3.42 11.93 13.57
N ARG A 100 2.40 11.08 13.71
CA ARG A 100 2.24 10.17 14.84
C ARG A 100 2.82 8.80 14.49
N VAL A 101 3.66 8.29 15.37
CA VAL A 101 4.39 7.03 15.20
C VAL A 101 3.82 5.97 16.13
N TYR A 102 3.44 4.83 15.57
CA TYR A 102 2.97 3.65 16.30
C TYR A 102 4.03 2.55 16.14
N ALA A 103 5.01 2.57 17.03
CA ALA A 103 6.19 1.71 16.94
C ALA A 103 5.89 0.22 17.15
N ASP A 104 4.82 -0.10 17.87
CA ASP A 104 4.39 -1.48 18.11
C ASP A 104 3.45 -2.02 17.01
N GLY A 105 3.34 -1.30 15.90
CA GLY A 105 2.42 -1.63 14.82
C GLY A 105 0.96 -1.24 15.13
N VAL A 106 0.02 -1.71 14.29
CA VAL A 106 -1.42 -1.54 14.52
C VAL A 106 -1.97 -2.77 15.22
N THR A 107 -2.58 -2.54 16.38
CA THR A 107 -3.20 -3.56 17.24
C THR A 107 -4.67 -3.24 17.46
N ALA A 108 -5.42 -4.19 18.04
CA ALA A 108 -6.83 -3.94 18.41
C ALA A 108 -6.97 -2.77 19.40
N ASP A 109 -6.01 -2.61 20.31
CA ASP A 109 -6.06 -1.61 21.37
C ASP A 109 -5.78 -0.20 20.85
N ASN A 110 -4.89 -0.04 19.84
CA ASN A 110 -4.55 1.27 19.29
C ASN A 110 -5.28 1.62 17.99
N LEU A 111 -6.09 0.71 17.44
CA LEU A 111 -6.73 0.85 16.14
C LEU A 111 -7.57 2.13 16.02
N SER A 112 -8.39 2.42 17.01
CA SER A 112 -9.23 3.64 17.00
C SER A 112 -8.40 4.91 17.04
N ASP A 113 -7.34 4.95 17.83
CA ASP A 113 -6.44 6.10 17.92
C ASP A 113 -5.64 6.26 16.61
N PHE A 114 -5.15 5.14 16.05
CA PHE A 114 -4.45 5.14 14.75
C PHE A 114 -5.29 5.74 13.61
N PHE A 115 -6.61 5.65 13.67
CA PHE A 115 -7.52 6.19 12.66
C PHE A 115 -8.19 7.52 13.06
N THR A 116 -7.85 8.11 14.21
CA THR A 116 -8.44 9.39 14.63
C THR A 116 -8.10 10.53 13.67
N GLY A 117 -9.12 11.09 13.02
CA GLY A 117 -8.97 12.21 12.08
C GLY A 117 -8.26 11.83 10.76
N VAL A 118 -8.24 10.57 10.39
CA VAL A 118 -7.65 10.08 9.15
C VAL A 118 -8.63 10.19 8.00
N ASP A 119 -8.18 10.79 6.89
CA ASP A 119 -8.97 10.97 5.65
C ASP A 119 -8.79 9.80 4.67
N LEU A 120 -7.67 9.09 4.75
CA LEU A 120 -7.30 8.04 3.81
C LEU A 120 -6.37 7.02 4.46
N TYR A 121 -6.60 5.74 4.21
CA TYR A 121 -5.65 4.67 4.52
C TYR A 121 -4.90 4.20 3.28
N VAL A 122 -3.57 4.06 3.38
CA VAL A 122 -2.72 3.47 2.34
C VAL A 122 -2.03 2.23 2.91
N ASP A 123 -2.32 1.07 2.33
CA ASP A 123 -1.81 -0.23 2.79
C ASP A 123 -0.33 -0.41 2.46
N GLY A 124 0.50 -0.49 3.49
CA GLY A 124 1.93 -0.80 3.40
C GLY A 124 2.30 -2.12 4.09
N LEU A 125 1.32 -2.85 4.64
CA LEU A 125 1.53 -4.08 5.39
C LEU A 125 2.24 -5.15 4.54
N ASP A 126 3.08 -5.95 5.19
CA ASP A 126 3.69 -7.12 4.56
C ASP A 126 2.63 -8.03 3.92
N PHE A 127 2.99 -8.68 2.81
CA PHE A 127 2.06 -9.52 2.04
C PHE A 127 1.32 -10.54 2.92
N PHE A 128 1.99 -11.08 3.94
CA PHE A 128 1.47 -12.13 4.82
C PHE A 128 0.84 -11.61 6.12
N ALA A 129 0.79 -10.30 6.35
CA ALA A 129 0.20 -9.69 7.54
C ALA A 129 -1.34 -9.68 7.49
N PHE A 130 -1.96 -10.85 7.31
CA PHE A 130 -3.41 -10.97 7.07
C PHE A 130 -4.24 -10.50 8.26
N ALA A 131 -3.90 -10.88 9.48
CA ALA A 131 -4.67 -10.49 10.67
C ALA A 131 -4.75 -8.97 10.82
N ALA A 132 -3.62 -8.27 10.71
CA ALA A 132 -3.59 -6.81 10.77
C ALA A 132 -4.36 -6.20 9.58
N ARG A 133 -4.20 -6.74 8.37
CA ARG A 133 -4.88 -6.23 7.18
C ARG A 133 -6.40 -6.41 7.27
N GLU A 134 -6.90 -7.59 7.65
CA GLU A 134 -8.32 -7.82 7.86
C GLU A 134 -8.91 -6.84 8.88
N MET A 135 -8.22 -6.63 10.01
CA MET A 135 -8.63 -5.71 11.06
C MET A 135 -8.69 -4.26 10.56
N VAL A 136 -7.65 -3.78 9.89
CA VAL A 136 -7.54 -2.42 9.38
C VAL A 136 -8.58 -2.12 8.32
N PHE A 137 -8.71 -2.99 7.30
CA PHE A 137 -9.70 -2.77 6.24
C PHE A 137 -11.14 -2.87 6.74
N ALA A 138 -11.41 -3.76 7.71
CA ALA A 138 -12.73 -3.83 8.36
C ALA A 138 -13.03 -2.55 9.14
N HIS A 139 -12.04 -1.95 9.80
CA HIS A 139 -12.20 -0.66 10.49
C HIS A 139 -12.48 0.47 9.48
N CYS A 140 -11.69 0.56 8.41
CA CYS A 140 -11.90 1.57 7.35
C CYS A 140 -13.32 1.48 6.77
N ALA A 141 -13.79 0.26 6.47
CA ALA A 141 -15.14 0.05 5.93
C ALA A 141 -16.24 0.51 6.91
N ARG A 142 -16.09 0.22 8.21
CA ARG A 142 -17.05 0.66 9.24
C ARG A 142 -17.06 2.16 9.46
N GLN A 143 -15.90 2.80 9.39
CA GLN A 143 -15.74 4.25 9.63
C GLN A 143 -15.92 5.11 8.37
N GLY A 144 -16.16 4.48 7.21
CA GLY A 144 -16.27 5.23 5.96
C GLY A 144 -14.97 5.86 5.49
N ILE A 145 -13.81 5.29 5.87
CA ILE A 145 -12.49 5.75 5.45
C ILE A 145 -12.10 5.02 4.16
N PRO A 146 -11.81 5.73 3.06
CA PRO A 146 -11.30 5.11 1.84
C PRO A 146 -9.95 4.44 2.10
N ALA A 147 -9.72 3.28 1.46
CA ALA A 147 -8.51 2.50 1.62
C ALA A 147 -7.92 2.09 0.27
N ILE A 148 -6.60 2.27 0.11
CA ILE A 148 -5.86 1.91 -1.10
C ILE A 148 -4.90 0.79 -0.77
N THR A 149 -4.85 -0.27 -1.59
CA THR A 149 -3.74 -1.22 -1.59
C THR A 149 -3.08 -1.24 -2.95
N VAL A 150 -1.75 -1.07 -2.98
CA VAL A 150 -0.94 -1.18 -4.20
C VAL A 150 0.20 -2.13 -3.94
N ALA A 151 0.09 -3.32 -4.50
CA ALA A 151 1.06 -4.40 -4.26
C ALA A 151 2.14 -4.47 -5.34
N PRO A 152 3.43 -4.59 -4.94
CA PRO A 152 4.54 -4.81 -5.85
C PRO A 152 4.60 -6.29 -6.23
N LEU A 153 4.38 -6.60 -7.49
CA LEU A 153 4.40 -7.96 -8.03
C LEU A 153 5.33 -8.03 -9.24
N GLY A 154 6.53 -8.61 -9.05
CA GLY A 154 7.58 -8.58 -10.05
C GLY A 154 8.10 -7.16 -10.27
N MET A 155 7.91 -6.60 -11.47
CA MET A 155 8.22 -5.21 -11.84
C MET A 155 6.92 -4.46 -12.17
N SER A 156 5.84 -4.76 -11.43
CA SER A 156 4.51 -4.19 -11.64
C SER A 156 3.90 -3.66 -10.35
N ALA A 157 2.91 -2.79 -10.49
CA ALA A 157 2.04 -2.32 -9.43
C ALA A 157 0.61 -2.83 -9.66
N ALA A 158 0.03 -3.51 -8.68
CA ALA A 158 -1.35 -3.98 -8.70
C ALA A 158 -2.18 -3.17 -7.70
N LEU A 159 -3.14 -2.40 -8.21
CA LEU A 159 -3.97 -1.43 -7.46
C LEU A 159 -5.39 -1.97 -7.25
N LEU A 160 -5.87 -1.83 -6.02
CA LEU A 160 -7.28 -1.93 -5.65
C LEU A 160 -7.64 -0.80 -4.69
N ASN A 161 -8.79 -0.16 -4.92
CA ASN A 161 -9.38 0.84 -4.04
C ASN A 161 -10.63 0.27 -3.37
N PHE A 162 -10.71 0.37 -2.06
CA PHE A 162 -11.87 0.00 -1.25
C PHE A 162 -12.50 1.30 -0.71
N LEU A 163 -13.63 1.68 -1.31
CA LEU A 163 -14.27 2.95 -1.04
C LEU A 163 -15.55 2.75 -0.21
N PRO A 164 -15.94 3.73 0.61
CA PRO A 164 -17.22 3.71 1.32
C PRO A 164 -18.39 3.46 0.38
N GLY A 165 -19.30 2.57 0.77
CA GLY A 165 -20.45 2.19 -0.06
C GLY A 165 -20.16 1.28 -1.24
N CYS A 166 -18.89 0.90 -1.47
CA CYS A 166 -18.48 -0.07 -2.48
C CYS A 166 -18.14 -1.43 -1.84
N MET A 167 -17.63 -2.36 -2.66
CA MET A 167 -17.24 -3.69 -2.20
C MET A 167 -16.12 -3.61 -1.16
N ALA A 168 -16.32 -4.23 0.01
CA ALA A 168 -15.34 -4.27 1.08
C ALA A 168 -14.20 -5.27 0.77
N PHE A 169 -13.09 -5.14 1.51
CA PHE A 169 -11.92 -6.02 1.40
C PHE A 169 -12.29 -7.49 1.56
N GLU A 170 -13.06 -7.85 2.60
CA GLU A 170 -13.44 -9.23 2.85
C GLU A 170 -14.39 -9.76 1.77
N ASP A 171 -15.32 -8.95 1.28
CA ASP A 171 -16.22 -9.34 0.19
C ASP A 171 -15.45 -9.65 -1.10
N TYR A 172 -14.35 -8.94 -1.33
CA TYR A 172 -13.50 -9.12 -2.50
C TYR A 172 -12.56 -10.32 -2.36
N PHE A 173 -11.78 -10.41 -1.27
CA PHE A 173 -10.73 -11.42 -1.11
C PHE A 173 -11.21 -12.72 -0.46
N GLN A 174 -12.21 -12.65 0.43
CA GLN A 174 -12.79 -13.80 1.17
C GLN A 174 -11.74 -14.61 1.92
N VAL A 175 -10.96 -13.93 2.74
CA VAL A 175 -9.84 -14.51 3.49
C VAL A 175 -10.21 -14.91 4.91
N ALA A 176 -11.29 -14.36 5.49
CA ALA A 176 -11.70 -14.65 6.86
C ALA A 176 -11.89 -16.15 7.10
N GLY A 177 -11.39 -16.64 8.22
CA GLY A 177 -11.49 -18.04 8.61
C GLY A 177 -10.67 -19.04 7.75
N LYS A 178 -9.83 -18.56 6.82
CA LYS A 178 -8.96 -19.41 6.02
C LYS A 178 -7.58 -19.57 6.65
N ALA A 179 -6.92 -20.71 6.37
CA ALA A 179 -5.53 -20.89 6.72
C ALA A 179 -4.62 -19.89 5.97
N ASP A 180 -3.50 -19.51 6.55
CA ASP A 180 -2.60 -18.47 6.01
C ASP A 180 -2.17 -18.73 4.56
N LEU A 181 -1.88 -19.97 4.20
CA LEU A 181 -1.51 -20.32 2.84
C LEU A 181 -2.68 -20.11 1.85
N GLU A 182 -3.91 -20.43 2.25
CA GLU A 182 -5.08 -20.14 1.43
C GLU A 182 -5.35 -18.63 1.34
N LYS A 183 -5.16 -17.88 2.44
CA LYS A 183 -5.23 -16.42 2.43
C LYS A 183 -4.24 -15.83 1.42
N ALA A 184 -2.99 -16.32 1.43
CA ALA A 184 -1.94 -15.87 0.50
C ALA A 184 -2.33 -16.12 -0.98
N ILE A 185 -2.86 -17.29 -1.29
CA ILE A 185 -3.35 -17.62 -2.64
C ILE A 185 -4.49 -16.68 -3.05
N ARG A 186 -5.49 -16.51 -2.18
CA ARG A 186 -6.66 -15.66 -2.44
C ARG A 186 -6.26 -14.19 -2.64
N PHE A 187 -5.35 -13.71 -1.82
CA PHE A 187 -4.84 -12.35 -1.89
C PHE A 187 -4.06 -12.13 -3.19
N LEU A 188 -3.14 -13.02 -3.54
CA LEU A 188 -2.37 -12.93 -4.80
C LEU A 188 -3.28 -12.95 -6.03
N VAL A 189 -4.24 -13.88 -6.10
CA VAL A 189 -5.17 -14.00 -7.22
C VAL A 189 -6.06 -12.77 -7.33
N GLY A 190 -6.53 -12.24 -6.19
CA GLY A 190 -7.36 -11.03 -6.16
C GLY A 190 -6.59 -9.78 -6.60
N LEU A 191 -5.36 -9.61 -6.12
CA LEU A 191 -4.51 -8.45 -6.48
C LEU A 191 -4.16 -8.42 -7.97
N ALA A 192 -3.82 -9.56 -8.54
CA ALA A 192 -3.33 -9.62 -9.92
C ALA A 192 -3.96 -10.79 -10.69
N PRO A 193 -5.27 -10.75 -11.01
CA PRO A 193 -5.96 -11.83 -11.68
C PRO A 193 -5.35 -12.22 -13.04
N GLY A 194 -4.66 -11.28 -13.70
CA GLY A 194 -3.97 -11.50 -14.97
C GLY A 194 -2.59 -12.14 -14.83
N LEU A 195 -2.04 -12.22 -13.61
CA LEU A 195 -0.72 -12.78 -13.27
C LEU A 195 0.39 -12.34 -14.26
N LEU A 196 0.42 -11.06 -14.66
CA LEU A 196 1.36 -10.55 -15.69
C LEU A 196 2.81 -10.82 -15.32
N HIS A 197 3.17 -10.64 -14.04
CA HIS A 197 4.51 -10.82 -13.51
C HIS A 197 5.07 -12.26 -13.63
N ARG A 198 4.19 -13.26 -13.72
CA ARG A 198 4.64 -14.67 -13.80
C ARG A 198 5.39 -15.02 -15.10
N HIS A 199 5.23 -14.19 -16.15
CA HIS A 199 5.83 -14.46 -17.47
C HIS A 199 7.34 -14.19 -17.50
N TYR A 200 7.87 -13.40 -16.57
CA TYR A 200 9.29 -13.07 -16.50
C TYR A 200 9.94 -13.43 -15.16
N LEU A 201 9.25 -14.23 -14.35
CA LEU A 201 9.83 -14.78 -13.12
C LEU A 201 10.93 -15.78 -13.50
N ALA A 202 12.19 -15.39 -13.32
CA ALA A 202 13.35 -16.13 -13.78
C ALA A 202 13.57 -17.43 -12.98
N ASP A 203 13.35 -17.38 -11.66
CA ASP A 203 13.51 -18.52 -10.77
C ASP A 203 12.27 -18.73 -9.90
N ARG A 204 11.46 -19.71 -10.26
CA ARG A 204 10.21 -20.04 -9.55
C ARG A 204 10.44 -20.62 -8.17
N SER A 205 11.59 -21.21 -7.90
CA SER A 205 11.92 -21.80 -6.60
C SER A 205 12.05 -20.75 -5.49
N ARG A 206 12.23 -19.48 -5.86
CA ARG A 206 12.30 -18.33 -4.95
C ARG A 206 10.95 -17.84 -4.45
N VAL A 207 9.84 -18.37 -4.96
CA VAL A 207 8.49 -18.09 -4.47
C VAL A 207 8.06 -19.23 -3.57
N ASP A 208 8.13 -19.02 -2.27
CA ASP A 208 7.72 -20.00 -1.27
C ASP A 208 6.67 -19.38 -0.34
N LEU A 209 5.40 -19.60 -0.67
CA LEU A 209 4.29 -19.10 0.13
C LEU A 209 4.18 -19.78 1.50
N LYS A 210 4.69 -21.03 1.65
CA LYS A 210 4.71 -21.75 2.93
C LYS A 210 5.74 -21.12 3.87
N ALA A 211 6.92 -20.79 3.34
CA ALA A 211 7.99 -20.12 4.08
C ALA A 211 7.78 -18.58 4.16
N ARG A 212 6.67 -18.05 3.64
CA ARG A 212 6.36 -16.60 3.58
C ARG A 212 7.47 -15.80 2.89
N LYS A 213 8.02 -16.32 1.78
CA LYS A 213 9.11 -15.68 1.03
C LYS A 213 8.74 -15.50 -0.43
N GLY A 214 9.14 -14.35 -0.98
CA GLY A 214 9.00 -14.04 -2.40
C GLY A 214 9.99 -12.97 -2.84
N PRO A 215 10.40 -12.98 -4.12
CA PRO A 215 11.25 -11.94 -4.67
C PRO A 215 10.51 -10.60 -4.73
N SER A 216 11.21 -9.53 -4.48
CA SER A 216 10.70 -8.17 -4.57
C SER A 216 11.75 -7.23 -5.15
N THR A 217 11.33 -6.24 -5.91
CA THR A 217 12.21 -5.30 -6.60
C THR A 217 11.90 -3.87 -6.17
N VAL A 218 12.94 -3.02 -6.13
CA VAL A 218 12.77 -1.60 -5.79
C VAL A 218 11.90 -0.87 -6.82
N MET A 219 12.03 -1.23 -8.11
CA MET A 219 11.24 -0.60 -9.19
C MET A 219 9.74 -0.78 -8.96
N ALA A 220 9.32 -2.00 -8.56
CA ALA A 220 7.92 -2.24 -8.25
C ALA A 220 7.46 -1.44 -7.03
N CYS A 221 8.29 -1.33 -5.99
CA CYS A 221 7.96 -0.55 -4.79
C CYS A 221 7.78 0.94 -5.11
N GLN A 222 8.69 1.52 -5.91
CA GLN A 222 8.59 2.92 -6.34
C GLN A 222 7.41 3.16 -7.27
N LEU A 223 7.14 2.24 -8.20
CA LEU A 223 5.97 2.31 -9.07
C LEU A 223 4.67 2.28 -8.27
N CYS A 224 4.58 1.41 -7.25
CA CYS A 224 3.46 1.37 -6.33
C CYS A 224 3.26 2.72 -5.62
N ALA A 225 4.34 3.38 -5.19
CA ALA A 225 4.24 4.66 -4.50
C ALA A 225 3.69 5.77 -5.42
N GLY A 226 4.14 5.83 -6.67
CA GLY A 226 3.59 6.77 -7.67
C GLY A 226 2.11 6.53 -7.95
N VAL A 227 1.71 5.26 -8.10
CA VAL A 227 0.31 4.88 -8.29
C VAL A 227 -0.54 5.22 -7.06
N ALA A 228 -0.09 4.85 -5.86
CA ALA A 228 -0.79 5.14 -4.61
C ALA A 228 -0.96 6.65 -4.37
N ALA A 229 0.10 7.44 -4.60
CA ALA A 229 0.03 8.89 -4.43
C ALA A 229 -0.92 9.55 -5.43
N THR A 230 -1.00 9.04 -6.66
CA THR A 230 -1.97 9.51 -7.66
C THR A 230 -3.41 9.20 -7.24
N GLU A 231 -3.67 7.99 -6.75
CA GLU A 231 -5.01 7.64 -6.24
C GLU A 231 -5.36 8.44 -4.98
N ALA A 232 -4.40 8.63 -4.06
CA ALA A 232 -4.56 9.46 -2.88
C ALA A 232 -4.93 10.90 -3.24
N LEU A 233 -4.22 11.51 -4.19
CA LEU A 233 -4.54 12.84 -4.69
C LEU A 233 -5.99 12.92 -5.21
N LYS A 234 -6.42 11.95 -6.03
CA LYS A 234 -7.79 11.93 -6.57
C LYS A 234 -8.83 11.81 -5.46
N LEU A 235 -8.61 10.96 -4.49
CA LEU A 235 -9.55 10.74 -3.37
C LEU A 235 -9.62 11.97 -2.45
N LEU A 236 -8.48 12.50 -2.02
CA LEU A 236 -8.42 13.65 -1.11
C LEU A 236 -8.95 14.93 -1.74
N LEU A 237 -8.78 15.10 -3.04
CA LEU A 237 -9.29 16.28 -3.76
C LEU A 237 -10.69 16.07 -4.35
N GLY A 238 -11.22 14.85 -4.32
CA GLY A 238 -12.54 14.55 -4.89
C GLY A 238 -12.59 14.76 -6.40
N ARG A 239 -11.49 14.50 -7.13
CA ARG A 239 -11.44 14.70 -8.59
C ARG A 239 -10.81 13.52 -9.32
N GLY A 240 -11.09 13.44 -10.62
CA GLY A 240 -10.66 12.32 -11.45
C GLY A 240 -11.48 11.04 -11.19
N ARG A 241 -11.31 10.07 -12.06
CA ARG A 241 -12.01 8.79 -11.93
C ARG A 241 -11.20 7.84 -11.04
N VAL A 242 -11.81 7.36 -9.96
CA VAL A 242 -11.28 6.29 -9.11
C VAL A 242 -12.07 5.02 -9.40
N LEU A 243 -11.37 3.93 -9.67
CA LEU A 243 -11.98 2.60 -9.89
C LEU A 243 -11.94 1.84 -8.56
N ALA A 244 -13.11 1.66 -7.93
CA ALA A 244 -13.25 0.88 -6.72
C ALA A 244 -13.36 -0.63 -7.02
N ALA A 245 -13.02 -1.49 -6.05
CA ALA A 245 -13.33 -2.91 -6.12
C ALA A 245 -14.82 -3.12 -6.47
N PRO A 246 -15.14 -4.04 -7.40
CA PRO A 246 -14.35 -5.16 -7.91
C PRO A 246 -13.49 -4.85 -9.16
N HIS A 247 -13.24 -3.59 -9.48
CA HIS A 247 -12.27 -3.21 -10.49
C HIS A 247 -10.85 -3.22 -9.92
N GLY A 248 -9.90 -3.78 -10.67
CA GLY A 248 -8.48 -3.74 -10.36
C GLY A 248 -7.66 -3.26 -11.55
N ILE A 249 -6.51 -2.67 -11.26
CA ILE A 249 -5.56 -2.22 -12.26
C ILE A 249 -4.20 -2.86 -11.98
N GLN A 250 -3.56 -3.42 -12.99
CA GLN A 250 -2.17 -3.84 -12.90
C GLN A 250 -1.36 -3.16 -14.02
N PHE A 251 -0.41 -2.33 -13.62
CA PHE A 251 0.57 -1.75 -14.53
C PHE A 251 1.88 -2.53 -14.42
N ASP A 252 2.25 -3.20 -15.49
CA ASP A 252 3.47 -4.00 -15.58
C ASP A 252 4.48 -3.28 -16.49
N ALA A 253 5.49 -2.67 -15.87
CA ALA A 253 6.50 -1.89 -16.57
C ALA A 253 7.41 -2.77 -17.43
N TYR A 254 7.73 -4.00 -17.00
CA TYR A 254 8.57 -4.91 -17.76
C TYR A 254 7.91 -5.32 -19.09
N ARG A 255 6.58 -5.48 -19.07
CA ARG A 255 5.79 -5.87 -20.24
C ARG A 255 5.20 -4.70 -21.01
N ASN A 256 5.40 -3.46 -20.56
CA ASN A 256 4.75 -2.27 -21.13
C ASN A 256 3.22 -2.45 -21.21
N LYS A 257 2.60 -3.02 -20.16
CA LYS A 257 1.19 -3.40 -20.18
C LYS A 257 0.41 -2.82 -19.01
N LEU A 258 -0.70 -2.16 -19.36
CA LEU A 258 -1.74 -1.78 -18.40
C LEU A 258 -2.92 -2.74 -18.56
N ALA A 259 -3.27 -3.46 -17.49
CA ALA A 259 -4.40 -4.37 -17.47
C ALA A 259 -5.47 -3.83 -16.52
N HIS A 260 -6.68 -3.68 -17.02
CA HIS A 260 -7.88 -3.46 -16.23
C HIS A 260 -8.58 -4.80 -16.04
N THR A 261 -8.99 -5.06 -14.80
CA THR A 261 -9.74 -6.28 -14.46
C THR A 261 -11.05 -5.88 -13.79
N TRP A 262 -12.09 -6.64 -14.10
CA TRP A 262 -13.39 -6.54 -13.46
C TRP A 262 -13.78 -7.93 -12.96
N ARG A 263 -13.96 -8.06 -11.64
CA ARG A 263 -14.23 -9.33 -10.96
C ARG A 263 -15.45 -9.19 -10.04
N PRO A 264 -16.67 -9.08 -10.59
CA PRO A 264 -17.86 -8.99 -9.77
C PRO A 264 -17.93 -10.20 -8.82
N GLY A 265 -18.15 -9.90 -7.52
CA GLY A 265 -18.04 -10.89 -6.45
C GLY A 265 -16.59 -11.23 -6.03
N GLY A 266 -15.57 -10.52 -6.53
CA GLY A 266 -14.17 -10.71 -6.13
C GLY A 266 -13.68 -12.14 -6.40
N ASN A 267 -13.20 -12.81 -5.37
CA ASN A 267 -12.75 -14.20 -5.45
C ASN A 267 -13.88 -15.24 -5.63
N ARG A 268 -15.17 -14.83 -5.55
CA ARG A 268 -16.31 -15.69 -5.97
C ARG A 268 -16.45 -15.74 -7.48
N HIS A 269 -15.86 -14.81 -8.22
CA HIS A 269 -15.91 -14.82 -9.68
C HIS A 269 -15.38 -16.15 -10.25
N PRO A 270 -16.04 -16.78 -11.24
CA PRO A 270 -15.64 -18.10 -11.76
C PRO A 270 -14.19 -18.23 -12.14
N LEU A 271 -13.61 -17.24 -12.83
CA LEU A 271 -12.19 -17.24 -13.21
C LEU A 271 -11.26 -17.15 -11.99
N SER A 272 -11.62 -16.37 -10.96
CA SER A 272 -10.84 -16.30 -9.73
C SER A 272 -10.90 -17.63 -8.96
N ARG A 273 -12.07 -18.25 -8.88
CA ARG A 273 -12.24 -19.58 -8.26
C ARG A 273 -11.40 -20.64 -8.95
N LEU A 274 -11.39 -20.65 -10.29
CA LEU A 274 -10.57 -21.55 -11.08
C LEU A 274 -9.06 -21.32 -10.80
N ALA A 275 -8.61 -20.07 -10.82
CA ALA A 275 -7.21 -19.73 -10.53
C ALA A 275 -6.80 -20.15 -9.11
N ILE A 276 -7.66 -19.92 -8.11
CA ILE A 276 -7.44 -20.36 -6.72
C ILE A 276 -7.37 -21.90 -6.65
N ALA A 277 -8.27 -22.62 -7.30
CA ALA A 277 -8.28 -24.08 -7.30
C ALA A 277 -7.00 -24.65 -7.93
N ILE A 278 -6.54 -24.09 -9.05
CA ILE A 278 -5.29 -24.47 -9.71
C ILE A 278 -4.10 -24.22 -8.78
N ALA A 279 -4.02 -23.03 -8.16
CA ALA A 279 -2.94 -22.68 -7.25
C ALA A 279 -2.91 -23.59 -6.01
N LYS A 280 -4.07 -23.90 -5.43
CA LYS A 280 -4.19 -24.85 -4.31
C LYS A 280 -3.65 -26.23 -4.70
N ARG A 281 -4.07 -26.76 -5.84
CA ARG A 281 -3.60 -28.06 -6.34
C ARG A 281 -2.08 -28.08 -6.55
N GLN A 282 -1.50 -27.02 -7.08
CA GLN A 282 -0.04 -26.91 -7.29
C GLN A 282 0.74 -26.86 -5.98
N LEU A 283 0.14 -26.42 -4.88
CA LEU A 283 0.76 -26.34 -3.54
C LEU A 283 0.41 -27.52 -2.62
N GLY A 284 -0.38 -28.49 -3.13
CA GLY A 284 -0.75 -29.69 -2.39
C GLY A 284 -1.82 -29.43 -1.31
N LEU A 285 -2.77 -28.52 -1.61
CA LEU A 285 -3.94 -28.19 -0.77
C LEU A 285 -5.24 -28.74 -1.37
#